data_0bae77a52ff851c9ce30aa174af8fb66
#
_entry.id   0bae77a52ff851c9ce30aa174af8fb66
#
_cell.length_a   1.000
_cell.length_b   1.000
_cell.length_c   1.000
_cell.angle_alpha   90.00
_cell.angle_beta   90.00
_cell.angle_gamma   90.00
#
_symmetry.space_group_name_H-M   'P 1'
#
loop_
_entity.id
_entity.type
_entity.pdbx_description
1 polymer ?
#
loop_
_entity_poly.entity_id
_entity_poly.type
_entity_poly.pdbx_seq_one_letter_code
_entity_poly.pdbx_strand_id
1 'polypeptide(L)'
;MTLSALLAKKNYGNIHLYCDESTADLVKKIGIPYDSIDTNILKNFNGKTFSIPKLLTFAAQTEPYIHIDFDTFIFDKIDFEKYTGRTIYAHKDYSIQTGVGYISLFGFYKTYLNTLYEARDILGKGILENIDVTHIPNMCIFGSFNYELVSKACNEIIDIYENNKEFWDMEFYNACVLEQLLIPTVMKKIDPEYMTDGYNYYYLKEYNIFDIDEENYDDLDIIKFSMGNNVFEYKKSEKTLKLGDRKIGGWIHLNGYKVYDIFDKMVEYLLVKEFKDGTQYMNKICEHYGTNIDTEFKIKYKLV
;
A
#
# COMPACT_ATOMS: atom_id res chain seq x y z
N MET A 1 -0.92 -9.89 -3.49
CA MET A 1 -0.13 -10.55 -2.42
C MET A 1 1.04 -11.39 -2.98
N THR A 2 0.84 -12.48 -3.74
CA THR A 2 1.93 -13.39 -4.15
C THR A 2 3.06 -12.70 -4.90
N LEU A 3 2.77 -11.89 -5.93
CA LEU A 3 3.79 -11.16 -6.69
C LEU A 3 4.56 -10.18 -5.80
N SER A 4 3.87 -9.42 -4.93
CA SER A 4 4.49 -8.48 -3.99
C SER A 4 5.49 -9.19 -3.07
N ALA A 5 5.06 -10.29 -2.46
CA ALA A 5 5.91 -11.07 -1.56
C ALA A 5 7.14 -11.66 -2.26
N LEU A 6 6.97 -12.20 -3.47
CA LEU A 6 8.09 -12.78 -4.23
C LEU A 6 9.09 -11.71 -4.70
N LEU A 7 8.62 -10.52 -5.10
CA LEU A 7 9.49 -9.39 -5.43
C LEU A 7 10.24 -8.88 -4.18
N ALA A 8 9.56 -8.76 -3.05
CA ALA A 8 10.18 -8.39 -1.79
C ALA A 8 11.24 -9.42 -1.37
N LYS A 9 10.92 -10.72 -1.45
CA LYS A 9 11.88 -11.81 -1.17
C LYS A 9 13.11 -11.76 -2.08
N LYS A 10 12.90 -11.55 -3.38
CA LYS A 10 13.98 -11.41 -4.37
C LYS A 10 14.91 -10.25 -4.06
N ASN A 11 14.37 -9.12 -3.61
CA ASN A 11 15.12 -7.89 -3.41
C ASN A 11 15.77 -7.78 -2.04
N TYR A 12 15.13 -8.32 -0.99
CA TYR A 12 15.55 -8.09 0.41
C TYR A 12 15.93 -9.36 1.16
N GLY A 13 15.63 -10.52 0.62
CA GLY A 13 15.98 -11.81 1.24
C GLY A 13 14.99 -12.23 2.32
N ASN A 14 14.90 -11.52 3.42
CA ASN A 14 14.00 -11.87 4.53
C ASN A 14 12.68 -11.12 4.45
N ILE A 15 11.57 -11.88 4.51
CA ILE A 15 10.22 -11.31 4.54
C ILE A 15 9.39 -12.01 5.62
N HIS A 16 8.64 -11.21 6.38
CA HIS A 16 7.81 -11.65 7.47
C HIS A 16 6.35 -11.28 7.17
N LEU A 17 5.41 -12.13 7.55
CA LEU A 17 3.98 -11.91 7.37
C LEU A 17 3.29 -11.85 8.73
N TYR A 18 2.54 -10.80 8.97
CA TYR A 18 1.59 -10.65 10.06
C TYR A 18 0.19 -10.72 9.48
N CYS A 19 -0.60 -11.71 9.87
CA CYS A 19 -1.92 -11.92 9.28
C CYS A 19 -2.84 -12.71 10.24
N ASP A 20 -4.11 -12.87 9.86
CA ASP A 20 -5.01 -13.82 10.50
C ASP A 20 -4.69 -15.27 10.10
N GLU A 21 -5.29 -16.22 10.82
CA GLU A 21 -5.06 -17.66 10.59
C GLU A 21 -5.51 -18.09 9.20
N SER A 22 -6.60 -17.54 8.66
CA SER A 22 -7.11 -17.90 7.34
C SER A 22 -6.16 -17.48 6.22
N THR A 23 -5.59 -16.31 6.32
CA THR A 23 -4.56 -15.81 5.41
C THR A 23 -3.27 -16.63 5.54
N ALA A 24 -2.87 -17.00 6.77
CA ALA A 24 -1.71 -17.86 6.98
C ALA A 24 -1.86 -19.22 6.30
N ASP A 25 -3.03 -19.85 6.41
CA ASP A 25 -3.32 -21.13 5.76
C ASP A 25 -3.31 -21.02 4.24
N LEU A 26 -3.88 -19.94 3.68
CA LEU A 26 -3.84 -19.67 2.25
C LEU A 26 -2.40 -19.51 1.75
N VAL A 27 -1.60 -18.70 2.43
CA VAL A 27 -0.19 -18.46 2.08
C VAL A 27 0.62 -19.74 2.10
N LYS A 28 0.44 -20.59 3.13
CA LYS A 28 1.08 -21.91 3.22
C LYS A 28 0.63 -22.84 2.09
N LYS A 29 -0.67 -22.87 1.76
CA LYS A 29 -1.24 -23.70 0.68
C LYS A 29 -0.66 -23.28 -0.68
N ILE A 30 -0.59 -21.99 -0.97
CA ILE A 30 0.02 -21.46 -2.19
C ILE A 30 1.54 -21.72 -2.18
N GLY A 31 2.19 -21.68 -1.02
CA GLY A 31 3.62 -21.89 -0.84
C GLY A 31 4.43 -20.62 -1.02
N ILE A 32 3.88 -19.45 -0.65
CA ILE A 32 4.61 -18.18 -0.68
C ILE A 32 5.72 -18.24 0.37
N PRO A 33 7.00 -17.92 0.02
CA PRO A 33 8.17 -18.23 0.84
C PRO A 33 8.45 -17.16 1.89
N TYR A 34 7.50 -16.90 2.79
CA TYR A 34 7.77 -16.08 3.98
C TYR A 34 8.72 -16.80 4.94
N ASP A 35 9.64 -16.06 5.55
CA ASP A 35 10.57 -16.60 6.53
C ASP A 35 9.88 -16.85 7.88
N SER A 36 8.91 -16.01 8.20
CA SER A 36 8.00 -16.24 9.33
C SER A 36 6.59 -15.75 9.03
N ILE A 37 5.63 -16.37 9.68
CA ILE A 37 4.21 -15.99 9.64
C ILE A 37 3.75 -15.88 11.09
N ASP A 38 3.36 -14.68 11.52
CA ASP A 38 2.81 -14.44 12.85
C ASP A 38 1.31 -14.19 12.76
N THR A 39 0.53 -14.99 13.46
CA THR A 39 -0.93 -14.83 13.58
C THR A 39 -1.36 -14.35 14.97
N ASN A 40 -0.43 -14.23 15.92
CA ASN A 40 -0.78 -13.92 17.32
C ASN A 40 -1.16 -12.46 17.49
N ILE A 41 -0.45 -11.54 16.81
CA ILE A 41 -0.70 -10.09 16.92
C ILE A 41 -2.13 -9.74 16.54
N LEU A 42 -2.68 -10.41 15.51
CA LEU A 42 -4.02 -10.14 15.01
C LEU A 42 -5.10 -11.05 15.58
N LYS A 43 -4.74 -12.03 16.42
CA LYS A 43 -5.65 -13.07 16.92
C LYS A 43 -6.91 -12.55 17.59
N ASN A 44 -6.80 -11.46 18.32
CA ASN A 44 -7.92 -10.87 19.07
C ASN A 44 -8.57 -9.69 18.35
N PHE A 45 -8.08 -9.32 17.18
CA PHE A 45 -8.68 -8.24 16.42
C PHE A 45 -10.00 -8.68 15.79
N ASN A 46 -11.08 -7.95 16.11
CA ASN A 46 -12.43 -8.22 15.62
C ASN A 46 -13.12 -6.95 15.05
N GLY A 47 -12.36 -5.90 14.82
CA GLY A 47 -12.84 -4.64 14.22
C GLY A 47 -13.03 -4.74 12.71
N LYS A 48 -13.68 -3.71 12.15
CA LYS A 48 -13.90 -3.58 10.71
C LYS A 48 -12.88 -2.66 10.04
N THR A 49 -12.20 -1.85 10.82
CA THR A 49 -11.25 -0.83 10.37
C THR A 49 -9.97 -1.49 9.87
N PHE A 50 -9.73 -1.49 8.57
CA PHE A 50 -8.62 -2.20 7.92
C PHE A 50 -7.22 -1.71 8.33
N SER A 51 -7.08 -0.48 8.81
CA SER A 51 -5.78 0.07 9.23
C SER A 51 -5.31 -0.46 10.59
N ILE A 52 -6.22 -0.88 11.48
CA ILE A 52 -5.85 -1.35 12.82
C ILE A 52 -4.91 -2.57 12.79
N PRO A 53 -5.10 -3.59 11.93
CA PRO A 53 -4.11 -4.65 11.76
C PRO A 53 -2.70 -4.15 11.46
N LYS A 54 -2.56 -3.11 10.62
CA LYS A 54 -1.25 -2.48 10.35
C LYS A 54 -0.70 -1.80 11.61
N LEU A 55 -1.52 -1.01 12.30
CA LEU A 55 -1.10 -0.33 13.53
C LEU A 55 -0.64 -1.32 14.61
N LEU A 56 -1.37 -2.41 14.81
CA LEU A 56 -0.98 -3.50 15.72
C LEU A 56 0.38 -4.11 15.31
N THR A 57 0.58 -4.32 14.01
CA THR A 57 1.83 -4.83 13.47
C THR A 57 2.98 -3.84 13.68
N PHE A 58 2.76 -2.55 13.43
CA PHE A 58 3.78 -1.51 13.64
C PHE A 58 4.13 -1.34 15.12
N ALA A 59 3.12 -1.39 15.99
CA ALA A 59 3.32 -1.30 17.43
C ALA A 59 4.15 -2.47 18.01
N ALA A 60 4.07 -3.64 17.40
CA ALA A 60 4.77 -4.84 17.84
C ALA A 60 6.23 -4.94 17.37
N GLN A 61 6.71 -4.02 16.51
CA GLN A 61 8.08 -4.10 16.03
C GLN A 61 9.08 -3.74 17.12
N THR A 62 10.16 -4.52 17.20
CA THR A 62 11.24 -4.36 18.18
C THR A 62 12.60 -4.03 17.55
N GLU A 63 12.62 -3.85 16.24
CA GLU A 63 13.78 -3.49 15.43
C GLU A 63 13.37 -2.64 14.23
N PRO A 64 14.30 -1.96 13.54
CA PRO A 64 14.00 -1.25 12.31
C PRO A 64 13.35 -2.15 11.26
N TYR A 65 12.33 -1.66 10.60
CA TYR A 65 11.55 -2.45 9.64
C TYR A 65 11.07 -1.62 8.45
N ILE A 66 10.72 -2.32 7.38
CA ILE A 66 10.01 -1.77 6.23
C ILE A 66 8.76 -2.62 5.99
N HIS A 67 7.61 -1.95 6.04
CA HIS A 67 6.32 -2.51 5.65
C HIS A 67 6.07 -2.27 4.16
N ILE A 68 5.47 -3.25 3.50
CA ILE A 68 5.10 -3.20 2.09
C ILE A 68 3.68 -3.76 1.96
N ASP A 69 2.76 -2.96 1.41
CA ASP A 69 1.39 -3.40 1.13
C ASP A 69 1.34 -4.51 0.07
N PHE A 70 0.34 -5.36 0.15
CA PHE A 70 0.19 -6.51 -0.77
C PHE A 70 -0.07 -6.13 -2.23
N ASP A 71 -0.51 -4.91 -2.48
CA ASP A 71 -0.74 -4.33 -3.80
C ASP A 71 0.40 -3.38 -4.25
N THR A 72 1.54 -3.48 -3.55
CA THR A 72 2.76 -2.75 -3.88
C THR A 72 3.82 -3.72 -4.41
N PHE A 73 4.39 -3.41 -5.57
CA PHE A 73 5.35 -4.25 -6.29
C PHE A 73 6.68 -3.53 -6.45
N ILE A 74 7.73 -4.03 -5.81
CA ILE A 74 9.08 -3.44 -5.87
C ILE A 74 9.92 -4.26 -6.84
N PHE A 75 10.06 -3.77 -8.09
CA PHE A 75 10.82 -4.45 -9.15
C PHE A 75 12.32 -4.25 -9.01
N ASP A 76 12.75 -3.05 -8.64
CA ASP A 76 14.15 -2.74 -8.37
C ASP A 76 14.34 -2.50 -6.87
N LYS A 77 15.41 -3.06 -6.31
CA LYS A 77 15.74 -2.91 -4.90
C LYS A 77 15.87 -1.43 -4.52
N ILE A 78 15.08 -1.00 -3.54
CA ILE A 78 15.24 0.31 -2.89
C ILE A 78 16.29 0.14 -1.80
N ASP A 79 17.31 0.98 -1.79
CA ASP A 79 18.34 0.99 -0.78
C ASP A 79 17.84 1.77 0.45
N PHE A 80 17.12 1.06 1.32
CA PHE A 80 16.56 1.66 2.54
C PHE A 80 17.63 2.07 3.56
N GLU A 81 18.84 1.52 3.50
CA GLU A 81 19.93 1.86 4.41
C GLU A 81 20.37 3.33 4.28
N LYS A 82 20.15 3.94 3.11
CA LYS A 82 20.39 5.38 2.89
C LYS A 82 19.53 6.28 3.78
N TYR A 83 18.46 5.75 4.34
CA TYR A 83 17.49 6.50 5.14
C TYR A 83 17.60 6.17 6.64
N THR A 84 18.73 5.59 7.07
CA THR A 84 18.99 5.27 8.48
C THR A 84 18.72 6.50 9.37
N GLY A 85 18.02 6.28 10.47
CA GLY A 85 17.59 7.33 11.39
C GLY A 85 16.31 8.07 10.99
N ARG A 86 15.66 7.70 9.88
CA ARG A 86 14.48 8.37 9.36
C ARG A 86 13.25 7.46 9.36
N THR A 87 12.08 8.09 9.27
CA THR A 87 10.84 7.41 8.89
C THR A 87 10.65 7.56 7.38
N ILE A 88 10.31 6.47 6.73
CA ILE A 88 10.15 6.37 5.27
C ILE A 88 8.67 6.23 4.95
N TYR A 89 8.19 7.04 4.02
CA TYR A 89 6.86 6.96 3.44
C TYR A 89 6.96 6.74 1.94
N ALA A 90 6.00 6.04 1.36
CA ALA A 90 5.98 5.80 -0.08
C ALA A 90 5.95 7.11 -0.86
N HIS A 91 4.90 7.88 -0.72
CA HIS A 91 4.72 9.18 -1.37
C HIS A 91 3.73 10.03 -0.58
N LYS A 92 3.51 11.26 -1.03
CA LYS A 92 2.42 12.09 -0.54
C LYS A 92 1.16 11.76 -1.31
N ASP A 93 0.11 11.35 -0.62
CA ASP A 93 -1.20 11.13 -1.23
C ASP A 93 -1.86 12.45 -1.60
N TYR A 94 -1.54 13.51 -0.85
CA TYR A 94 -2.11 14.82 -1.07
C TYR A 94 -1.12 15.95 -0.75
N SER A 95 -1.12 17.00 -1.60
CA SER A 95 -0.49 18.28 -1.32
C SER A 95 -1.36 19.40 -1.86
N ILE A 96 -1.83 20.28 -0.98
CA ILE A 96 -2.58 21.50 -1.35
C ILE A 96 -1.76 22.41 -2.29
N GLN A 97 -0.44 22.34 -2.20
CA GLN A 97 0.45 23.29 -2.91
C GLN A 97 0.59 23.01 -4.40
N THR A 98 0.27 21.83 -4.89
CA THR A 98 0.58 21.49 -6.30
C THR A 98 -0.48 21.90 -7.29
N GLY A 99 -1.68 22.32 -6.87
CA GLY A 99 -2.73 22.83 -7.78
C GLY A 99 -3.13 21.91 -8.94
N VAL A 100 -2.44 20.77 -9.08
CA VAL A 100 -2.73 19.76 -10.07
C VAL A 100 -3.76 18.82 -9.45
N GLY A 101 -5.02 19.23 -9.60
CA GLY A 101 -6.12 18.53 -9.02
C GLY A 101 -6.53 17.34 -9.86
N TYR A 102 -6.34 16.14 -9.37
CA TYR A 102 -7.31 15.11 -9.67
C TYR A 102 -8.59 15.42 -8.87
N ILE A 103 -9.72 15.48 -9.54
CA ILE A 103 -11.03 15.77 -8.92
C ILE A 103 -11.34 14.74 -7.82
N SER A 104 -10.87 13.49 -7.97
CA SER A 104 -10.95 12.43 -6.96
C SER A 104 -10.20 12.76 -5.66
N LEU A 105 -9.02 13.40 -5.74
CA LEU A 105 -8.23 13.81 -4.56
C LEU A 105 -8.93 14.90 -3.75
N PHE A 106 -9.70 15.78 -4.40
CA PHE A 106 -10.50 16.78 -3.69
C PHE A 106 -11.62 16.14 -2.85
N GLY A 107 -12.20 15.05 -3.34
CA GLY A 107 -13.16 14.24 -2.58
C GLY A 107 -12.52 13.62 -1.33
N PHE A 108 -11.37 13.00 -1.47
CA PHE A 108 -10.62 12.43 -0.35
C PHE A 108 -10.27 13.47 0.72
N TYR A 109 -9.71 14.61 0.32
CA TYR A 109 -9.35 15.69 1.25
C TYR A 109 -10.55 16.20 2.05
N LYS A 110 -11.67 16.46 1.38
CA LYS A 110 -12.90 16.87 2.05
C LYS A 110 -13.37 15.81 3.06
N THR A 111 -13.25 14.55 2.73
CA THR A 111 -13.61 13.44 3.61
C THR A 111 -12.70 13.37 4.83
N TYR A 112 -11.38 13.51 4.64
CA TYR A 112 -10.44 13.61 5.77
C TYR A 112 -10.79 14.77 6.72
N LEU A 113 -11.06 15.96 6.18
CA LEU A 113 -11.43 17.13 6.99
C LEU A 113 -12.76 16.91 7.73
N ASN A 114 -13.75 16.29 7.08
CA ASN A 114 -15.02 15.96 7.72
C ASN A 114 -14.82 14.96 8.87
N THR A 115 -14.06 13.87 8.63
CA THR A 115 -13.73 12.90 9.67
C THR A 115 -13.01 13.55 10.85
N LEU A 116 -12.05 14.45 10.61
CA LEU A 116 -11.35 15.19 11.65
C LEU A 116 -12.30 16.10 12.45
N TYR A 117 -13.20 16.80 11.75
CA TYR A 117 -14.17 17.67 12.39
C TYR A 117 -15.12 16.87 13.30
N GLU A 118 -15.58 15.72 12.85
CA GLU A 118 -16.45 14.82 13.62
C GLU A 118 -15.69 14.16 14.78
N ALA A 119 -14.42 13.81 14.57
CA ALA A 119 -13.56 13.17 15.58
C ALA A 119 -12.92 14.15 16.58
N ARG A 120 -13.15 15.47 16.46
CA ARG A 120 -12.42 16.48 17.25
C ARG A 120 -12.49 16.27 18.77
N ASP A 121 -13.63 15.84 19.28
CA ASP A 121 -13.83 15.59 20.71
C ASP A 121 -13.16 14.27 21.16
N ILE A 122 -13.02 13.32 20.22
CA ILE A 122 -12.33 12.03 20.41
C ILE A 122 -10.81 12.24 20.43
N LEU A 123 -10.29 13.00 19.47
CA LEU A 123 -8.85 13.22 19.29
C LEU A 123 -8.25 14.14 20.36
N GLY A 124 -9.05 15.11 20.82
CA GLY A 124 -8.62 16.08 21.81
C GLY A 124 -7.61 17.09 21.27
N LYS A 125 -7.42 18.18 22.03
CA LYS A 125 -6.64 19.36 21.64
C LYS A 125 -5.18 19.02 21.28
N GLY A 126 -4.53 18.17 22.08
CA GLY A 126 -3.11 17.86 21.91
C GLY A 126 -2.78 17.12 20.60
N ILE A 127 -3.72 16.37 20.02
CA ILE A 127 -3.55 15.77 18.69
C ILE A 127 -3.90 16.80 17.62
N LEU A 128 -5.03 17.50 17.77
CA LEU A 128 -5.52 18.44 16.77
C LEU A 128 -4.52 19.57 16.47
N GLU A 129 -3.79 20.05 17.46
CA GLU A 129 -2.76 21.10 17.29
C GLU A 129 -1.54 20.65 16.49
N ASN A 130 -1.33 19.34 16.36
CA ASN A 130 -0.19 18.77 15.64
C ASN A 130 -0.55 18.24 14.24
N ILE A 131 -1.83 18.27 13.85
CA ILE A 131 -2.27 17.80 12.54
C ILE A 131 -1.70 18.69 11.43
N ASP A 132 -1.08 18.03 10.45
CA ASP A 132 -0.66 18.67 9.19
C ASP A 132 -1.40 18.02 8.02
N VAL A 133 -2.51 18.61 7.61
CA VAL A 133 -3.31 18.16 6.47
C VAL A 133 -2.69 18.51 5.12
N THR A 134 -1.58 19.25 5.09
CA THR A 134 -0.90 19.61 3.84
C THR A 134 0.00 18.49 3.31
N HIS A 135 0.30 17.51 4.16
CA HIS A 135 1.21 16.41 3.86
C HIS A 135 0.65 15.09 4.42
N ILE A 136 -0.28 14.49 3.70
CA ILE A 136 -0.81 13.16 4.06
C ILE A 136 0.04 12.10 3.35
N PRO A 137 0.81 11.29 4.09
CA PRO A 137 1.64 10.26 3.48
C PRO A 137 0.83 9.04 3.07
N ASN A 138 1.20 8.44 1.95
CA ASN A 138 0.77 7.08 1.62
C ASN A 138 1.68 6.06 2.34
N MET A 139 1.07 5.07 2.95
CA MET A 139 1.74 4.06 3.79
C MET A 139 1.94 2.70 3.07
N CYS A 140 1.79 2.65 1.74
CA CYS A 140 1.98 1.39 1.00
C CYS A 140 3.43 0.86 1.06
N ILE A 141 4.39 1.77 1.24
CA ILE A 141 5.73 1.48 1.73
C ILE A 141 5.94 2.39 2.93
N PHE A 142 6.09 1.80 4.08
CA PHE A 142 6.31 2.51 5.34
C PHE A 142 7.40 1.83 6.13
N GLY A 143 8.29 2.61 6.70
CA GLY A 143 9.33 2.05 7.55
C GLY A 143 9.88 3.05 8.53
N SER A 144 10.45 2.55 9.61
CA SER A 144 11.09 3.42 10.58
C SER A 144 12.33 2.78 11.18
N PHE A 145 13.39 3.57 11.21
CA PHE A 145 14.56 3.27 12.03
C PHE A 145 14.33 3.68 13.50
N ASN A 146 13.38 4.58 13.76
CA ASN A 146 12.90 4.90 15.11
C ASN A 146 11.60 4.14 15.40
N TYR A 147 11.69 2.82 15.41
CA TYR A 147 10.53 1.93 15.62
C TYR A 147 9.88 2.14 16.99
N GLU A 148 10.63 2.56 18.01
CA GLU A 148 10.08 2.81 19.34
C GLU A 148 9.12 4.01 19.35
N LEU A 149 9.44 5.09 18.61
CA LEU A 149 8.55 6.23 18.45
C LEU A 149 7.27 5.84 17.70
N VAL A 150 7.42 5.07 16.61
CA VAL A 150 6.28 4.55 15.85
C VAL A 150 5.42 3.64 16.73
N SER A 151 6.03 2.73 17.49
CA SER A 151 5.31 1.84 18.39
C SER A 151 4.48 2.62 19.42
N LYS A 152 5.05 3.66 20.04
CA LYS A 152 4.33 4.53 20.98
C LYS A 152 3.17 5.25 20.30
N ALA A 153 3.39 5.80 19.11
CA ALA A 153 2.34 6.48 18.36
C ALA A 153 1.21 5.52 17.98
N CYS A 154 1.54 4.34 17.46
CA CYS A 154 0.54 3.34 17.11
C CYS A 154 -0.27 2.86 18.33
N ASN A 155 0.36 2.64 19.47
CA ASN A 155 -0.35 2.25 20.70
C ASN A 155 -1.35 3.35 21.13
N GLU A 156 -0.97 4.64 21.09
CA GLU A 156 -1.89 5.74 21.40
C GLU A 156 -3.08 5.77 20.43
N ILE A 157 -2.83 5.54 19.13
CA ILE A 157 -3.89 5.51 18.12
C ILE A 157 -4.81 4.28 18.32
N ILE A 158 -4.26 3.13 18.67
CA ILE A 158 -5.03 1.93 19.00
C ILE A 158 -5.94 2.19 20.21
N ASP A 159 -5.43 2.87 21.26
CA ASP A 159 -6.24 3.26 22.40
C ASP A 159 -7.39 4.21 22.02
N ILE A 160 -7.13 5.18 21.15
CA ILE A 160 -8.16 6.07 20.60
C ILE A 160 -9.23 5.28 19.84
N TYR A 161 -8.81 4.32 19.02
CA TYR A 161 -9.71 3.43 18.26
C TYR A 161 -10.55 2.58 19.21
N GLU A 162 -9.95 1.86 20.14
CA GLU A 162 -10.65 0.94 21.06
C GLU A 162 -11.67 1.67 21.93
N ASN A 163 -11.36 2.88 22.38
CA ASN A 163 -12.29 3.70 23.16
C ASN A 163 -13.44 4.30 22.33
N ASN A 164 -13.36 4.29 20.99
CA ASN A 164 -14.32 4.94 20.08
C ASN A 164 -14.60 4.08 18.86
N LYS A 165 -14.59 2.77 19.00
CA LYS A 165 -14.65 1.79 17.93
C LYS A 165 -15.83 1.97 17.00
N GLU A 166 -17.01 2.26 17.54
CA GLU A 166 -18.22 2.47 16.75
C GLU A 166 -18.05 3.61 15.73
N PHE A 167 -17.40 4.70 16.13
CA PHE A 167 -17.13 5.83 15.23
C PHE A 167 -16.14 5.44 14.14
N TRP A 168 -15.02 4.79 14.50
CA TRP A 168 -13.97 4.47 13.55
C TRP A 168 -14.35 3.35 12.56
N ASP A 169 -15.24 2.45 12.95
CA ASP A 169 -15.73 1.35 12.11
C ASP A 169 -16.85 1.75 11.14
N MET A 170 -17.35 3.01 11.20
CA MET A 170 -18.48 3.46 10.37
C MET A 170 -18.11 3.64 8.90
N GLU A 171 -16.95 4.24 8.62
CA GLU A 171 -16.59 4.69 7.28
C GLU A 171 -15.18 4.24 6.89
N PHE A 172 -15.03 3.83 5.63
CA PHE A 172 -13.73 3.43 5.07
C PHE A 172 -12.63 4.50 5.28
N TYR A 173 -12.97 5.77 5.09
CA TYR A 173 -12.01 6.87 5.21
C TYR A 173 -11.54 7.12 6.64
N ASN A 174 -12.31 6.72 7.63
CA ASN A 174 -11.89 6.79 9.03
C ASN A 174 -10.63 5.95 9.27
N ALA A 175 -10.55 4.79 8.62
CA ALA A 175 -9.36 3.94 8.65
C ALA A 175 -8.12 4.64 8.05
N CYS A 176 -8.30 5.37 6.93
CA CYS A 176 -7.22 6.13 6.31
C CYS A 176 -6.72 7.26 7.23
N VAL A 177 -7.63 7.94 7.95
CA VAL A 177 -7.24 8.97 8.93
C VAL A 177 -6.39 8.37 10.03
N LEU A 178 -6.79 7.22 10.61
CA LEU A 178 -6.03 6.54 11.67
C LEU A 178 -4.60 6.18 11.22
N GLU A 179 -4.44 5.69 10.01
CA GLU A 179 -3.14 5.25 9.49
C GLU A 179 -2.33 6.43 8.94
N GLN A 180 -2.87 7.11 7.93
CA GLN A 180 -2.07 8.05 7.13
C GLN A 180 -1.88 9.40 7.81
N LEU A 181 -2.86 9.85 8.59
CA LEU A 181 -2.80 11.16 9.21
C LEU A 181 -2.38 11.09 10.69
N LEU A 182 -2.91 10.14 11.47
CA LEU A 182 -2.63 10.14 12.90
C LEU A 182 -1.24 9.61 13.25
N ILE A 183 -0.65 8.66 12.49
CA ILE A 183 0.71 8.19 12.79
C ILE A 183 1.71 9.36 12.82
N PRO A 184 1.90 10.14 11.73
CA PRO A 184 2.85 11.26 11.77
C PRO A 184 2.44 12.34 12.77
N THR A 185 1.13 12.56 12.96
CA THR A 185 0.62 13.55 13.92
C THR A 185 0.97 13.19 15.36
N VAL A 186 0.75 11.94 15.76
CA VAL A 186 1.03 11.48 17.13
C VAL A 186 2.54 11.34 17.34
N MET A 187 3.29 10.91 16.33
CA MET A 187 4.76 10.94 16.39
C MET A 187 5.28 12.35 16.67
N LYS A 188 4.77 13.37 15.97
CA LYS A 188 5.11 14.77 16.19
C LYS A 188 4.69 15.28 17.57
N LYS A 189 3.54 14.85 18.08
CA LYS A 189 3.09 15.16 19.44
C LYS A 189 4.04 14.59 20.50
N ILE A 190 4.52 13.34 20.30
CA ILE A 190 5.42 12.67 21.25
C ILE A 190 6.83 13.24 21.17
N ASP A 191 7.34 13.47 19.97
CA ASP A 191 8.67 14.01 19.70
C ASP A 191 8.59 15.12 18.64
N PRO A 192 8.33 16.37 19.07
CA PRO A 192 8.24 17.51 18.15
C PRO A 192 9.53 17.75 17.36
N GLU A 193 10.69 17.47 17.92
CA GLU A 193 11.98 17.69 17.27
C GLU A 193 12.20 16.67 16.15
N TYR A 194 11.75 15.42 16.33
CA TYR A 194 11.88 14.39 15.33
C TYR A 194 11.16 14.72 14.02
N MET A 195 10.03 15.44 14.08
CA MET A 195 9.17 15.71 12.92
C MET A 195 9.34 17.12 12.31
N THR A 196 10.22 17.99 12.88
CA THR A 196 10.22 19.43 12.51
C THR A 196 10.96 19.79 11.24
N ASP A 197 11.92 19.01 10.72
CA ASP A 197 12.84 19.55 9.71
C ASP A 197 13.00 18.78 8.41
N GLY A 198 12.09 17.86 8.08
CA GLY A 198 12.25 17.04 6.87
C GLY A 198 13.52 16.17 6.88
N TYR A 199 14.34 16.29 7.94
CA TYR A 199 15.53 15.46 8.13
C TYR A 199 15.19 14.07 8.66
N ASN A 200 14.09 13.93 9.38
CA ASN A 200 13.73 12.71 10.08
C ASN A 200 12.68 11.85 9.36
N TYR A 201 12.12 12.36 8.27
CA TYR A 201 11.26 11.56 7.39
C TYR A 201 11.64 11.77 5.93
N TYR A 202 11.33 10.78 5.09
CA TYR A 202 11.64 10.79 3.67
C TYR A 202 10.50 10.19 2.85
N TYR A 203 10.15 10.88 1.76
CA TYR A 203 9.25 10.35 0.76
C TYR A 203 10.06 9.70 -0.36
N LEU A 204 9.78 8.43 -0.64
CA LEU A 204 10.31 7.78 -1.83
C LEU A 204 9.76 8.51 -3.06
N LYS A 205 10.61 8.73 -4.05
CA LYS A 205 10.15 9.35 -5.29
C LYS A 205 9.13 8.44 -5.95
N GLU A 206 7.97 9.00 -6.22
CA GLU A 206 6.92 8.30 -6.94
C GLU A 206 7.32 8.10 -8.40
N TYR A 207 7.08 6.91 -8.90
CA TYR A 207 7.27 6.58 -10.32
C TYR A 207 5.96 6.21 -11.01
N ASN A 208 4.80 6.37 -10.33
CA ASN A 208 3.57 5.79 -10.78
C ASN A 208 2.40 6.74 -10.62
N ILE A 209 2.16 7.50 -11.67
CA ILE A 209 0.88 8.14 -11.91
C ILE A 209 0.18 7.24 -12.92
N PHE A 210 -0.92 6.61 -12.50
CA PHE A 210 -1.86 6.00 -13.41
C PHE A 210 -2.71 7.12 -14.00
N ASP A 211 -2.71 7.21 -15.31
CA ASP A 211 -3.60 8.07 -16.05
C ASP A 211 -4.56 7.17 -16.83
N ILE A 212 -5.65 6.79 -16.17
CA ILE A 212 -6.75 6.04 -16.78
C ILE A 212 -7.95 6.98 -16.79
N ASP A 213 -8.59 7.10 -17.93
CA ASP A 213 -9.90 7.72 -18.04
C ASP A 213 -10.94 6.80 -17.38
N GLU A 214 -11.17 7.01 -16.07
CA GLU A 214 -12.07 6.18 -15.27
C GLU A 214 -13.53 6.32 -15.72
N GLU A 215 -13.92 7.49 -16.22
CA GLU A 215 -15.33 7.75 -16.62
C GLU A 215 -15.74 6.95 -17.85
N ASN A 216 -14.77 6.60 -18.71
CA ASN A 216 -15.03 5.89 -19.96
C ASN A 216 -14.36 4.51 -20.01
N TYR A 217 -13.81 4.01 -18.89
CA TYR A 217 -13.06 2.74 -18.88
C TYR A 217 -13.86 1.57 -19.50
N ASP A 218 -15.14 1.46 -19.20
CA ASP A 218 -15.98 0.35 -19.68
C ASP A 218 -16.32 0.48 -21.17
N ASP A 219 -16.41 1.70 -21.68
CA ASP A 219 -16.78 1.98 -23.07
C ASP A 219 -15.59 1.95 -24.03
N LEU A 220 -14.35 2.06 -23.54
CA LEU A 220 -13.16 2.09 -24.37
C LEU A 220 -12.67 0.67 -24.69
N ASP A 221 -12.43 0.38 -25.97
CA ASP A 221 -11.73 -0.84 -26.40
C ASP A 221 -10.20 -0.75 -26.15
N ILE A 222 -9.64 0.45 -26.25
CA ILE A 222 -8.21 0.69 -26.05
C ILE A 222 -8.02 1.58 -24.83
N ILE A 223 -7.38 1.02 -23.80
CA ILE A 223 -7.04 1.72 -22.57
C ILE A 223 -5.54 2.00 -22.57
N LYS A 224 -5.17 3.25 -22.39
CA LYS A 224 -3.77 3.67 -22.22
C LYS A 224 -3.55 4.09 -20.78
N PHE A 225 -2.49 3.58 -20.18
CA PHE A 225 -2.11 3.97 -18.83
C PHE A 225 -0.59 4.00 -18.69
N SER A 226 -0.11 4.80 -17.78
CA SER A 226 1.32 4.93 -17.50
C SER A 226 1.65 4.28 -16.17
N MET A 227 2.74 3.53 -16.13
CA MET A 227 3.31 2.98 -14.90
C MET A 227 4.80 3.32 -14.85
N GLY A 228 5.15 4.28 -14.04
CA GLY A 228 6.49 4.83 -14.03
C GLY A 228 6.81 5.50 -15.36
N ASN A 229 7.91 5.07 -15.96
CA ASN A 229 8.33 5.56 -17.29
C ASN A 229 7.76 4.74 -18.45
N ASN A 230 6.86 3.80 -18.19
CA ASN A 230 6.29 2.94 -19.21
C ASN A 230 4.85 3.33 -19.51
N VAL A 231 4.52 3.34 -20.80
CA VAL A 231 3.16 3.48 -21.30
C VAL A 231 2.68 2.10 -21.71
N PHE A 232 1.50 1.75 -21.23
CA PHE A 232 0.82 0.50 -21.55
C PHE A 232 -0.40 0.82 -22.43
N GLU A 233 -0.69 -0.07 -23.36
CA GLU A 233 -1.89 -0.04 -24.15
C GLU A 233 -2.58 -1.40 -24.05
N TYR A 234 -3.76 -1.43 -23.46
CA TYR A 234 -4.59 -2.63 -23.36
C TYR A 234 -5.72 -2.55 -24.37
N LYS A 235 -5.81 -3.53 -25.25
CA LYS A 235 -6.92 -3.70 -26.18
C LYS A 235 -7.84 -4.79 -25.70
N LYS A 236 -9.02 -4.41 -25.18
CA LYS A 236 -9.99 -5.32 -24.56
C LYS A 236 -10.48 -6.40 -25.54
N SER A 237 -10.88 -6.00 -26.75
CA SER A 237 -11.38 -6.93 -27.78
C SER A 237 -10.39 -8.02 -28.17
N GLU A 238 -9.09 -7.75 -28.06
CA GLU A 238 -8.00 -8.70 -28.38
C GLU A 238 -7.41 -9.34 -27.11
N LYS A 239 -7.81 -8.91 -25.91
CA LYS A 239 -7.18 -9.27 -24.62
C LYS A 239 -5.63 -9.12 -24.70
N THR A 240 -5.16 -8.06 -25.32
CA THR A 240 -3.75 -7.84 -25.59
C THR A 240 -3.23 -6.61 -24.88
N LEU A 241 -2.23 -6.80 -24.00
CA LEU A 241 -1.48 -5.72 -23.37
C LEU A 241 -0.18 -5.48 -24.14
N LYS A 242 0.00 -4.27 -24.65
CA LYS A 242 1.28 -3.84 -25.22
C LYS A 242 2.05 -3.08 -24.15
N LEU A 243 3.28 -3.50 -23.92
CA LEU A 243 4.23 -2.79 -23.09
C LEU A 243 5.06 -1.87 -23.98
N GLY A 244 5.29 -0.63 -23.51
CA GLY A 244 6.29 0.24 -24.12
C GLY A 244 7.70 -0.35 -24.01
N ASP A 245 8.65 0.30 -24.65
CA ASP A 245 10.02 -0.21 -24.90
C ASP A 245 10.91 -0.31 -23.66
N ARG A 246 10.39 -0.03 -22.46
CA ARG A 246 11.20 0.03 -21.24
C ARG A 246 10.88 -1.10 -20.27
N LYS A 247 11.93 -1.61 -19.62
CA LYS A 247 11.79 -2.53 -18.50
C LYS A 247 10.97 -1.87 -17.38
N ILE A 248 10.03 -2.59 -16.80
CA ILE A 248 9.37 -2.17 -15.55
C ILE A 248 10.45 -2.11 -14.49
N GLY A 249 10.66 -0.93 -13.92
CA GLY A 249 11.63 -0.68 -12.87
C GLY A 249 11.02 0.13 -11.73
N GLY A 250 11.78 0.29 -10.66
CA GLY A 250 11.31 1.00 -9.47
C GLY A 250 10.27 0.22 -8.68
N TRP A 251 9.22 0.89 -8.28
CA TRP A 251 8.11 0.27 -7.55
C TRP A 251 6.76 0.82 -8.03
N ILE A 252 5.71 0.04 -7.80
CA ILE A 252 4.34 0.33 -8.24
C ILE A 252 3.38 0.04 -7.08
N HIS A 253 2.44 0.93 -6.84
CA HIS A 253 1.31 0.73 -5.94
C HIS A 253 0.01 0.80 -6.73
N LEU A 254 -0.80 -0.26 -6.71
CA LEU A 254 -2.05 -0.28 -7.47
C LEU A 254 -3.14 0.59 -6.84
N ASN A 255 -3.10 0.82 -5.53
CA ASN A 255 -4.08 1.61 -4.81
C ASN A 255 -5.54 1.26 -5.20
N GLY A 256 -6.37 2.24 -5.54
CA GLY A 256 -7.74 2.04 -6.01
C GLY A 256 -7.86 1.29 -7.35
N TYR A 257 -6.85 1.36 -8.19
CA TYR A 257 -6.85 0.74 -9.54
C TYR A 257 -6.89 -0.78 -9.55
N LYS A 258 -6.64 -1.42 -8.42
CA LYS A 258 -6.77 -2.89 -8.26
C LYS A 258 -8.17 -3.44 -8.52
N VAL A 259 -9.19 -2.60 -8.64
CA VAL A 259 -10.55 -3.01 -9.01
C VAL A 259 -10.72 -3.28 -10.52
N TYR A 260 -9.78 -2.85 -11.34
CA TYR A 260 -9.84 -3.07 -12.79
C TYR A 260 -9.17 -4.39 -13.17
N ASP A 261 -9.86 -5.18 -14.00
CA ASP A 261 -9.42 -6.53 -14.44
C ASP A 261 -8.05 -6.55 -15.14
N ILE A 262 -7.71 -5.44 -15.82
CA ILE A 262 -6.39 -5.29 -16.47
C ILE A 262 -5.22 -5.48 -15.51
N PHE A 263 -5.36 -5.01 -14.26
CA PHE A 263 -4.29 -5.14 -13.28
C PHE A 263 -4.15 -6.56 -12.76
N ASP A 264 -5.24 -7.30 -12.63
CA ASP A 264 -5.19 -8.72 -12.31
C ASP A 264 -4.43 -9.49 -13.40
N LYS A 265 -4.75 -9.23 -14.68
CA LYS A 265 -4.07 -9.86 -15.82
C LYS A 265 -2.59 -9.48 -15.89
N MET A 266 -2.26 -8.23 -15.60
CA MET A 266 -0.87 -7.79 -15.53
C MET A 266 -0.13 -8.49 -14.39
N VAL A 267 -0.72 -8.62 -13.21
CA VAL A 267 -0.11 -9.29 -12.05
C VAL A 267 0.10 -10.77 -12.34
N GLU A 268 -0.89 -11.46 -12.91
CA GLU A 268 -0.79 -12.85 -13.36
C GLU A 268 0.40 -13.05 -14.32
N TYR A 269 0.47 -12.20 -15.35
CA TYR A 269 1.54 -12.26 -16.33
C TYR A 269 2.93 -12.03 -15.71
N LEU A 270 3.06 -10.97 -14.88
CA LEU A 270 4.32 -10.64 -14.24
C LEU A 270 4.78 -11.75 -13.29
N LEU A 271 3.85 -12.39 -12.58
CA LEU A 271 4.16 -13.52 -11.73
C LEU A 271 4.79 -14.67 -12.54
N VAL A 272 4.19 -15.03 -13.67
CA VAL A 272 4.68 -16.11 -14.53
C VAL A 272 6.01 -15.73 -15.22
N LYS A 273 6.18 -14.47 -15.61
CA LYS A 273 7.36 -13.99 -16.31
C LYS A 273 8.58 -13.80 -15.39
N GLU A 274 8.37 -13.18 -14.23
CA GLU A 274 9.46 -12.78 -13.34
C GLU A 274 9.99 -13.95 -12.48
N PHE A 275 9.18 -15.01 -12.33
CA PHE A 275 9.52 -16.14 -11.46
C PHE A 275 9.44 -17.48 -12.17
N LYS A 276 10.50 -18.26 -12.03
CA LYS A 276 10.60 -19.61 -12.63
C LYS A 276 9.42 -20.50 -12.25
N ASP A 277 8.94 -20.39 -11.01
CA ASP A 277 7.82 -21.18 -10.49
C ASP A 277 6.48 -20.41 -10.55
N GLY A 278 6.45 -19.30 -11.29
CA GLY A 278 5.27 -18.42 -11.39
C GLY A 278 4.00 -19.16 -11.83
N THR A 279 4.12 -20.04 -12.84
CA THR A 279 3.00 -20.87 -13.29
C THR A 279 2.49 -21.81 -12.19
N GLN A 280 3.37 -22.35 -11.34
CA GLN A 280 2.97 -23.21 -10.23
C GLN A 280 2.18 -22.43 -9.18
N TYR A 281 2.61 -21.20 -8.85
CA TYR A 281 1.86 -20.31 -7.96
C TYR A 281 0.48 -19.99 -8.54
N MET A 282 0.40 -19.64 -9.83
CA MET A 282 -0.88 -19.36 -10.49
C MET A 282 -1.81 -20.56 -10.46
N ASN A 283 -1.33 -21.77 -10.74
CA ASN A 283 -2.14 -22.99 -10.67
C ASN A 283 -2.75 -23.18 -9.27
N LYS A 284 -1.97 -23.02 -8.22
CA LYS A 284 -2.44 -23.14 -6.84
C LYS A 284 -3.46 -22.05 -6.45
N ILE A 285 -3.28 -20.83 -6.94
CA ILE A 285 -4.23 -19.73 -6.75
C ILE A 285 -5.54 -20.07 -7.45
N CYS A 286 -5.49 -20.45 -8.72
CA CYS A 286 -6.66 -20.84 -9.50
C CYS A 286 -7.40 -22.02 -8.88
N GLU A 287 -6.68 -23.05 -8.41
CA GLU A 287 -7.26 -24.19 -7.70
C GLU A 287 -7.99 -23.76 -6.41
N HIS A 288 -7.40 -22.83 -5.66
CA HIS A 288 -8.01 -22.33 -4.42
C HIS A 288 -9.33 -21.60 -4.69
N TYR A 289 -9.39 -20.75 -5.73
CA TYR A 289 -10.57 -19.96 -6.06
C TYR A 289 -11.54 -20.65 -7.04
N GLY A 290 -11.22 -21.84 -7.51
CA GLY A 290 -12.03 -22.56 -8.50
C GLY A 290 -12.04 -21.88 -9.88
N THR A 291 -10.95 -21.21 -10.24
CA THR A 291 -10.79 -20.49 -11.51
C THR A 291 -9.73 -21.15 -12.39
N ASN A 292 -9.60 -20.69 -13.63
CA ASN A 292 -8.56 -21.12 -14.55
C ASN A 292 -7.67 -19.94 -14.95
N ILE A 293 -6.41 -20.22 -15.29
CA ILE A 293 -5.52 -19.23 -15.89
C ILE A 293 -6.13 -18.77 -17.23
N ASP A 294 -6.26 -17.49 -17.43
CA ASP A 294 -6.71 -16.92 -18.70
C ASP A 294 -5.61 -17.08 -19.76
N THR A 295 -5.68 -18.17 -20.52
CA THR A 295 -4.71 -18.48 -21.59
C THR A 295 -4.90 -17.62 -22.84
N GLU A 296 -5.99 -16.86 -22.94
CA GLU A 296 -6.25 -15.95 -24.05
C GLU A 296 -5.58 -14.60 -23.88
N PHE A 297 -5.20 -14.26 -22.65
CA PHE A 297 -4.50 -13.01 -22.38
C PHE A 297 -3.09 -13.03 -22.99
N LYS A 298 -2.79 -12.05 -23.84
CA LYS A 298 -1.51 -11.96 -24.56
C LYS A 298 -0.83 -10.64 -24.26
N ILE A 299 0.43 -10.70 -23.91
CA ILE A 299 1.27 -9.51 -23.84
C ILE A 299 2.18 -9.49 -25.04
N LYS A 300 2.08 -8.41 -25.81
CA LYS A 300 2.98 -8.14 -26.95
C LYS A 300 4.01 -7.10 -26.53
N TYR A 301 5.27 -7.49 -26.58
CA TYR A 301 6.36 -6.52 -26.53
C TYR A 301 6.55 -5.90 -27.90
N LYS A 302 6.72 -4.60 -27.94
CA LYS A 302 7.26 -3.96 -29.12
C LYS A 302 8.76 -4.26 -29.11
N LEU A 303 9.17 -5.25 -29.87
CA LEU A 303 10.59 -5.45 -30.16
C LEU A 303 11.02 -4.25 -31.02
N VAL A 304 11.96 -3.48 -30.51
CA VAL A 304 12.67 -2.44 -31.28
C VAL A 304 13.71 -3.11 -32.13
#